data_f38e3b87d5a2a061ec30ebc5f276e392
#
_entry.id   f38e3b87d5a2a061ec30ebc5f276e392
#
_cell.length_a   1.000
_cell.length_b   1.000
_cell.length_c   1.000
_cell.angle_alpha   90.00
_cell.angle_beta   90.00
_cell.angle_gamma   90.00
#
_symmetry.space_group_name_H-M   'P 1'
#
loop_
_entity.id
_entity.type
_entity.pdbx_description
1 polymer ?
#
loop_
_entity_poly.entity_id
_entity_poly.type
_entity_poly.pdbx_seq_one_letter_code
_entity_poly.pdbx_strand_id
1 'polypeptide(L)'
;KIRTDLLIHSVANGLHPPIETIFNDFEDETGLAACVRHWCDFGFGGQMMIHPKQIAVAQGVPTAQAEQMAVAHAICQKYQKTGETVFAIDGKMVDLPLINWAKNLIKVAKN
;
A
#
# COMPACT_ATOMS: atom_id res chain seq x y z
N LYS A 1 2.55 -0.93 -21.62
CA LYS A 1 3.99 -1.00 -21.92
C LYS A 1 4.76 0.21 -21.38
N ILE A 2 4.32 1.42 -21.70
CA ILE A 2 4.99 2.66 -21.23
C ILE A 2 4.98 2.73 -19.70
N ARG A 3 3.85 2.42 -19.05
CA ARG A 3 3.74 2.42 -17.58
C ARG A 3 4.67 1.39 -16.96
N THR A 4 4.74 0.21 -17.53
CA THR A 4 5.62 -0.87 -17.05
C THR A 4 7.08 -0.46 -17.17
N ASP A 5 7.47 0.10 -18.31
CA ASP A 5 8.84 0.55 -18.54
C ASP A 5 9.22 1.66 -17.56
N LEU A 6 8.34 2.63 -17.34
CA LEU A 6 8.55 3.72 -16.41
C LEU A 6 8.77 3.20 -14.98
N LEU A 7 7.94 2.27 -14.53
CA LEU A 7 8.06 1.67 -13.21
C LEU A 7 9.39 0.92 -13.05
N ILE A 8 9.72 0.06 -14.01
CA ILE A 8 10.95 -0.74 -13.98
C ILE A 8 12.19 0.16 -13.93
N HIS A 9 12.25 1.16 -14.80
CA HIS A 9 13.41 2.06 -14.85
C HIS A 9 13.51 2.93 -13.59
N SER A 10 12.38 3.36 -13.02
CA SER A 10 12.38 4.14 -11.79
C SER A 10 12.93 3.34 -10.62
N VAL A 11 12.47 2.10 -10.46
CA VAL A 11 12.94 1.21 -9.39
C VAL A 11 14.41 0.84 -9.61
N ALA A 12 14.78 0.50 -10.84
CA ALA A 12 16.16 0.11 -11.16
C ALA A 12 17.18 1.22 -10.89
N ASN A 13 16.77 2.48 -10.99
CA ASN A 13 17.63 3.64 -10.76
C ASN A 13 17.48 4.25 -9.37
N GLY A 14 16.79 3.57 -8.45
CA GLY A 14 16.61 4.05 -7.08
C GLY A 14 15.77 5.31 -6.95
N LEU A 15 14.93 5.58 -7.93
CA LEU A 15 14.03 6.74 -7.93
C LEU A 15 12.74 6.43 -7.17
N HIS A 16 12.01 7.47 -6.83
CA HIS A 16 10.65 7.34 -6.31
C HIS A 16 9.78 6.58 -7.30
N PRO A 17 8.79 5.80 -6.83
CA PRO A 17 7.80 5.21 -7.74
C PRO A 17 7.10 6.28 -8.57
N PRO A 18 6.75 5.98 -9.83
CA PRO A 18 6.06 6.96 -10.68
C PRO A 18 4.70 7.34 -10.11
N ILE A 19 4.22 8.50 -10.54
CA ILE A 19 2.91 9.03 -10.16
C ILE A 19 1.99 8.93 -11.37
N GLU A 20 0.78 8.37 -11.18
CA GLU A 20 -0.22 8.24 -12.22
C GLU A 20 -0.78 9.60 -12.61
N THR A 21 -1.22 9.73 -13.86
CA THR A 21 -1.79 10.97 -14.37
C THR A 21 -3.20 11.21 -13.83
N ILE A 22 -3.79 12.34 -14.21
CA ILE A 22 -5.13 12.72 -13.78
C ILE A 22 -6.20 11.76 -14.31
N PHE A 23 -7.27 11.57 -13.52
CA PHE A 23 -8.49 10.90 -13.92
C PHE A 23 -9.51 11.99 -14.27
N ASN A 24 -9.88 12.09 -15.54
CA ASN A 24 -10.59 13.25 -16.08
C ASN A 24 -12.02 13.43 -15.57
N ASP A 25 -12.72 12.31 -15.32
CA ASP A 25 -14.12 12.36 -14.91
C ASP A 25 -14.22 12.34 -13.38
N PHE A 26 -14.26 13.52 -12.75
CA PHE A 26 -14.31 13.62 -11.30
C PHE A 26 -15.67 13.19 -10.70
N GLU A 27 -16.69 12.97 -11.52
CA GLU A 27 -17.99 12.44 -11.08
C GLU A 27 -18.04 10.90 -11.09
N ASP A 28 -17.15 10.24 -11.81
CA ASP A 28 -17.08 8.78 -11.88
C ASP A 28 -16.24 8.21 -10.73
N GLU A 29 -16.87 8.08 -9.56
CA GLU A 29 -16.18 7.57 -8.36
C GLU A 29 -15.77 6.10 -8.51
N THR A 30 -16.61 5.28 -9.13
CA THR A 30 -16.32 3.85 -9.34
C THR A 30 -15.12 3.67 -10.26
N GLY A 31 -15.07 4.42 -11.36
CA GLY A 31 -13.95 4.38 -12.30
C GLY A 31 -12.66 4.86 -11.66
N LEU A 32 -12.72 5.93 -10.86
CA LEU A 32 -11.57 6.42 -10.13
C LEU A 32 -11.06 5.39 -9.12
N ALA A 33 -11.96 4.78 -8.35
CA ALA A 33 -11.59 3.77 -7.37
C ALA A 33 -10.88 2.59 -8.03
N ALA A 34 -11.38 2.12 -9.17
CA ALA A 34 -10.73 1.05 -9.94
C ALA A 34 -9.35 1.47 -10.44
N CYS A 35 -9.21 2.71 -10.90
CA CYS A 35 -7.93 3.27 -11.35
C CYS A 35 -6.92 3.33 -10.20
N VAL A 36 -7.33 3.83 -9.03
CA VAL A 36 -6.47 3.91 -7.83
C VAL A 36 -6.00 2.53 -7.42
N ARG A 37 -6.90 1.56 -7.34
CA ARG A 37 -6.52 0.19 -6.98
C ARG A 37 -5.52 -0.38 -7.97
N HIS A 38 -5.74 -0.16 -9.25
CA HIS A 38 -4.85 -0.67 -10.31
C HIS A 38 -3.43 -0.13 -10.16
N TRP A 39 -3.25 1.20 -10.05
CA TRP A 39 -1.90 1.74 -9.96
C TRP A 39 -1.23 1.44 -8.62
N CYS A 40 -1.99 1.36 -7.52
CA CYS A 40 -1.45 0.94 -6.23
C CYS A 40 -0.91 -0.49 -6.29
N ASP A 41 -1.69 -1.43 -6.82
CA ASP A 41 -1.29 -2.83 -6.93
C ASP A 41 -0.13 -3.00 -7.92
N PHE A 42 -0.06 -2.15 -8.93
CA PHE A 42 1.01 -2.15 -9.92
C PHE A 42 2.33 -1.60 -9.38
N GLY A 43 2.30 -0.77 -8.34
CA GLY A 43 3.51 -0.24 -7.70
C GLY A 43 3.76 1.25 -7.89
N PHE A 44 2.81 1.99 -8.45
CA PHE A 44 2.92 3.44 -8.54
C PHE A 44 2.77 4.07 -7.17
N GLY A 45 3.40 5.23 -6.96
CA GLY A 45 3.47 5.88 -5.65
C GLY A 45 2.36 6.88 -5.36
N GLY A 46 1.54 7.23 -6.35
CA GLY A 46 0.47 8.21 -6.18
C GLY A 46 -0.24 8.53 -7.46
N GLN A 47 -1.16 9.47 -7.41
CA GLN A 47 -1.91 9.96 -8.58
C GLN A 47 -2.20 11.45 -8.42
N MET A 48 -2.09 12.19 -9.51
CA MET A 48 -2.48 13.60 -9.52
C MET A 48 -3.99 13.73 -9.55
N MET A 49 -4.54 14.58 -8.67
CA MET A 49 -5.97 14.80 -8.54
C MET A 49 -6.36 16.18 -9.10
N ILE A 50 -7.56 16.28 -9.65
CA ILE A 50 -8.09 17.53 -10.20
C ILE A 50 -9.30 18.07 -9.43
N HIS A 51 -9.80 17.31 -8.45
CA HIS A 51 -10.96 17.71 -7.66
C HIS A 51 -10.88 17.15 -6.24
N PRO A 52 -11.28 17.93 -5.21
CA PRO A 52 -11.25 17.45 -3.82
C PRO A 52 -12.03 16.15 -3.57
N LYS A 53 -13.12 15.92 -4.29
CA LYS A 53 -13.89 14.66 -4.19
C LYS A 53 -13.04 13.44 -4.49
N GLN A 54 -12.07 13.56 -5.38
CA GLN A 54 -11.21 12.45 -5.78
C GLN A 54 -10.28 12.01 -4.64
N ILE A 55 -9.86 12.93 -3.79
CA ILE A 55 -8.99 12.62 -2.66
C ILE A 55 -9.69 11.66 -1.69
N ALA A 56 -10.94 11.96 -1.34
CA ALA A 56 -11.71 11.12 -0.43
C ALA A 56 -11.94 9.71 -1.01
N VAL A 57 -12.26 9.62 -2.31
CA VAL A 57 -12.43 8.34 -3.00
C VAL A 57 -11.13 7.54 -2.97
N ALA A 58 -10.01 8.17 -3.34
CA ALA A 58 -8.72 7.51 -3.40
C ALA A 58 -8.28 6.98 -2.03
N GLN A 59 -8.46 7.75 -0.98
CA GLN A 59 -8.08 7.37 0.39
C GLN A 59 -8.94 6.22 0.94
N GLY A 60 -10.16 6.06 0.44
CA GLY A 60 -11.06 5.00 0.87
C GLY A 60 -10.91 3.69 0.11
N VAL A 61 -10.06 3.62 -0.91
CA VAL A 61 -9.91 2.41 -1.73
C VAL A 61 -9.13 1.33 -0.98
N PRO A 62 -9.68 0.11 -0.81
CA PRO A 62 -8.92 -1.02 -0.27
C PRO A 62 -7.83 -1.42 -1.24
N THR A 63 -6.59 -1.43 -0.77
CA THR A 63 -5.44 -1.84 -1.59
C THR A 63 -4.69 -2.96 -0.91
N ALA A 64 -3.91 -3.72 -1.68
CA ALA A 64 -3.05 -4.76 -1.12
C ALA A 64 -2.06 -4.17 -0.10
N GLN A 65 -1.56 -2.97 -0.35
CA GLN A 65 -0.67 -2.28 0.57
C GLN A 65 -1.36 -1.96 1.90
N ALA A 66 -2.61 -1.49 1.86
CA ALA A 66 -3.37 -1.21 3.07
C ALA A 66 -3.68 -2.50 3.85
N GLU A 67 -3.99 -3.59 3.15
CA GLU A 67 -4.19 -4.90 3.77
C GLU A 67 -2.93 -5.41 4.46
N GLN A 68 -1.78 -5.29 3.80
CA GLN A 68 -0.48 -5.66 4.38
C GLN A 68 -0.17 -4.82 5.62
N MET A 69 -0.47 -3.53 5.59
CA MET A 69 -0.24 -2.64 6.72
C MET A 69 -1.12 -3.03 7.92
N ALA A 70 -2.38 -3.40 7.68
CA ALA A 70 -3.27 -3.89 8.74
C ALA A 70 -2.73 -5.16 9.37
N VAL A 71 -2.24 -6.11 8.56
CA VAL A 71 -1.61 -7.34 9.06
C VAL A 71 -0.37 -7.01 9.88
N ALA A 72 0.48 -6.11 9.40
CA ALA A 72 1.69 -5.70 10.10
C ALA A 72 1.38 -5.10 11.48
N HIS A 73 0.38 -4.23 11.56
CA HIS A 73 -0.06 -3.65 12.83
C HIS A 73 -0.58 -4.71 13.80
N ALA A 74 -1.38 -5.67 13.31
CA ALA A 74 -1.90 -6.75 14.14
C ALA A 74 -0.77 -7.61 14.72
N ILE A 75 0.22 -7.94 13.92
CA ILE A 75 1.40 -8.71 14.33
C ILE A 75 2.17 -7.96 15.42
N CYS A 76 2.47 -6.68 15.20
CA CYS A 76 3.23 -5.88 16.15
C CYS A 76 2.48 -5.68 17.46
N GLN A 77 1.18 -5.44 17.43
CA GLN A 77 0.36 -5.31 18.63
C GLN A 77 0.41 -6.58 19.47
N LYS A 78 0.23 -7.74 18.84
CA LYS A 78 0.27 -9.01 19.57
C LYS A 78 1.63 -9.30 20.16
N TYR A 79 2.70 -9.02 19.40
CA TYR A 79 4.07 -9.17 19.89
C TYR A 79 4.34 -8.27 21.09
N GLN A 80 3.94 -7.00 21.05
CA GLN A 80 4.12 -6.07 22.18
C GLN A 80 3.35 -6.51 23.42
N LYS A 81 2.17 -7.10 23.21
CA LYS A 81 1.29 -7.51 24.29
C LYS A 81 1.75 -8.80 24.97
N THR A 82 2.26 -9.77 24.23
CA THR A 82 2.61 -11.10 24.74
C THR A 82 4.11 -11.34 24.88
N GLY A 83 4.94 -10.66 24.10
CA GLY A 83 6.39 -10.90 24.03
C GLY A 83 6.77 -12.22 23.39
N GLU A 84 5.82 -12.99 22.89
CA GLU A 84 6.07 -14.28 22.26
C GLU A 84 6.64 -14.09 20.84
N THR A 85 7.60 -14.94 20.47
CA THR A 85 8.22 -14.91 19.14
C THR A 85 7.57 -15.89 18.16
N VAL A 86 6.64 -16.70 18.62
CA VAL A 86 5.83 -17.61 17.79
C VAL A 86 4.40 -17.58 18.32
N PHE A 87 3.46 -17.21 17.46
CA PHE A 87 2.05 -17.17 17.82
C PHE A 87 1.18 -17.33 16.57
N ALA A 88 -0.14 -17.42 16.75
CA ALA A 88 -1.09 -17.49 15.64
C ALA A 88 -1.97 -16.26 15.59
N ILE A 89 -2.24 -15.78 14.39
CA ILE A 89 -3.25 -14.77 14.10
C ILE A 89 -4.14 -15.30 12.98
N ASP A 90 -5.46 -15.36 13.24
CA ASP A 90 -6.46 -15.85 12.29
C ASP A 90 -6.10 -17.22 11.70
N GLY A 91 -5.59 -18.12 12.54
CA GLY A 91 -5.20 -19.47 12.13
C GLY A 91 -3.87 -19.59 11.39
N LYS A 92 -3.17 -18.49 11.21
CA LYS A 92 -1.87 -18.46 10.53
C LYS A 92 -0.75 -18.28 11.55
N MET A 93 0.31 -19.06 11.39
CA MET A 93 1.48 -18.97 12.26
C MET A 93 2.31 -17.73 11.94
N VAL A 94 2.71 -17.02 12.99
CA VAL A 94 3.61 -15.87 12.91
C VAL A 94 4.88 -16.19 13.66
N ASP A 95 6.03 -16.02 13.02
CA ASP A 95 7.34 -16.27 13.60
C ASP A 95 8.18 -14.98 13.63
N LEU A 96 9.41 -15.08 14.12
CA LEU A 96 10.28 -13.92 14.27
C LEU A 96 10.61 -13.23 12.93
N PRO A 97 10.91 -13.92 11.82
CA PRO A 97 11.09 -13.24 10.54
C PRO A 97 9.88 -12.43 10.12
N LEU A 98 8.68 -12.93 10.33
CA LEU A 98 7.45 -12.21 9.99
C LEU A 98 7.23 -11.02 10.90
N ILE A 99 7.56 -11.14 12.19
CA ILE A 99 7.51 -10.02 13.14
C ILE A 99 8.47 -8.90 12.69
N ASN A 100 9.68 -9.26 12.28
CA ASN A 100 10.66 -8.29 11.79
C ASN A 100 10.19 -7.61 10.51
N TRP A 101 9.58 -8.36 9.59
CA TRP A 101 8.96 -7.80 8.40
C TRP A 101 7.90 -6.75 8.76
N ALA A 102 7.02 -7.07 9.72
CA ALA A 102 5.95 -6.16 10.14
C ALA A 102 6.52 -4.89 10.77
N LYS A 103 7.53 -4.99 11.61
CA LYS A 103 8.20 -3.84 12.22
C LYS A 103 8.82 -2.93 11.16
N ASN A 104 9.49 -3.51 10.18
CA ASN A 104 10.13 -2.75 9.11
C ASN A 104 9.10 -2.04 8.23
N LEU A 105 8.00 -2.71 7.90
CA LEU A 105 6.95 -2.12 7.09
C LEU A 105 6.34 -0.89 7.77
N ILE A 106 6.05 -0.98 9.05
CA ILE A 106 5.50 0.15 9.83
C ILE A 106 6.51 1.27 9.93
N LYS A 107 7.78 0.95 10.17
CA LYS A 107 8.86 1.95 10.27
C LYS A 107 9.02 2.75 8.97
N VAL A 108 9.02 2.06 7.84
CA VAL A 108 9.16 2.70 6.52
C VAL A 108 7.95 3.59 6.23
N ALA A 109 6.75 3.16 6.59
CA ALA A 109 5.53 3.94 6.35
C ALA A 109 5.48 5.25 7.14
N LYS A 110 6.16 5.33 8.30
CA LYS A 110 6.22 6.54 9.13
C LYS A 110 7.21 7.60 8.59
N ASN A 111 8.08 7.20 7.72
CA ASN A 111 9.05 8.08 7.08
C ASN A 111 8.56 8.50 5.70
#